data_4d575666f1ba0cc81986e3f542e2809d
#
_entry.id   4d575666f1ba0cc81986e3f542e2809d
#
_cell.length_a   1.000
_cell.length_b   1.000
_cell.length_c   1.000
_cell.angle_alpha   90.00
_cell.angle_beta   90.00
_cell.angle_gamma   90.00
#
_symmetry.space_group_name_H-M   'P 1'
#
loop_
_entity.id
_entity.type
_entity.pdbx_description
1 polymer ?
#
loop_
_entity_poly.entity_id
_entity_poly.type
_entity_poly.pdbx_seq_one_letter_code
_entity_poly.pdbx_strand_id
1 'polypeptide(L)'
;MPKNPLDSLHTSVSASITLAVLHAASRLGVDRAQLMSACELHDSQLSDPDARVPFATQEQLWQHLSRIEHAEPGLALGCNLAPGPFSVLGYLLQSSPTLGDALAAGLRYQRLVGEGGEVQLREQGEELQLLYRPLHPELPATRTRVLALMACWVQMFHPLLDNWQLLRAQFVHPEPPTLDSYRETFACPLQFAASDYGIVLPRSLARAPLIQANPPLQNLLRQHAEALLARLPSEGLSARVVALLGEQLARGEPDRSELARHLHLSERTLQRRLADEGCNYQQLLNDTRQQLAEQHLSTGDLPAAEIALLLGYSEPSVFFRAFRQWTGLTPGEYRARQKAQ
;
A
#
# COMPACT_ATOMS: atom_id res chain seq x y z
N MET A 1 16.69 -22.38 8.43
CA MET A 1 15.43 -21.71 8.70
C MET A 1 14.93 -21.16 7.38
N PRO A 2 13.68 -21.35 6.95
CA PRO A 2 13.17 -20.71 5.76
C PRO A 2 13.27 -19.19 5.97
N LYS A 3 13.90 -18.47 5.03
CA LYS A 3 13.91 -17.00 5.04
C LYS A 3 12.46 -16.53 4.96
N ASN A 4 12.07 -15.64 5.86
CA ASN A 4 10.76 -14.98 5.81
C ASN A 4 10.63 -14.31 4.43
N PRO A 5 9.58 -14.55 3.66
CA PRO A 5 9.38 -13.89 2.37
C PRO A 5 9.41 -12.35 2.47
N LEU A 6 9.24 -11.80 3.67
CA LEU A 6 9.33 -10.36 3.96
C LEU A 6 10.79 -9.85 4.03
N ASP A 7 11.79 -10.72 4.22
CA ASP A 7 13.20 -10.31 4.32
C ASP A 7 13.80 -9.85 2.99
N SER A 8 13.14 -10.17 1.87
CA SER A 8 13.55 -9.73 0.52
C SER A 8 12.97 -8.38 0.12
N LEU A 9 12.07 -7.80 0.92
CA LEU A 9 11.42 -6.53 0.65
C LEU A 9 12.29 -5.40 1.20
N HIS A 10 12.98 -4.70 0.33
CA HIS A 10 13.69 -3.45 0.66
C HIS A 10 12.73 -2.29 0.97
N THR A 11 11.45 -2.57 1.21
CA THR A 11 10.41 -1.59 1.53
C THR A 11 10.45 -1.20 2.99
N SER A 12 10.14 0.03 3.28
CA SER A 12 10.26 0.60 4.62
C SER A 12 9.12 1.57 4.93
N VAL A 13 8.95 1.86 6.22
CA VAL A 13 7.93 2.78 6.74
C VAL A 13 8.62 3.83 7.61
N SER A 14 8.12 5.05 7.62
CA SER A 14 8.64 6.13 8.47
C SER A 14 8.61 5.74 9.96
N ALA A 15 9.68 6.06 10.68
CA ALA A 15 9.72 5.91 12.14
C ALA A 15 8.63 6.77 12.83
N SER A 16 8.33 7.96 12.29
CA SER A 16 7.26 8.83 12.79
C SER A 16 5.88 8.14 12.74
N ILE A 17 5.58 7.43 11.63
CA ILE A 17 4.32 6.66 11.51
C ILE A 17 4.31 5.49 12.49
N THR A 18 5.41 4.78 12.61
CA THR A 18 5.54 3.69 13.57
C THR A 18 5.29 4.18 15.00
N LEU A 19 5.87 5.33 15.34
CA LEU A 19 5.67 5.98 16.65
C LEU A 19 4.20 6.41 16.84
N ALA A 20 3.56 6.97 15.82
CA ALA A 20 2.15 7.34 15.88
C ALA A 20 1.24 6.13 16.10
N VAL A 21 1.52 5.00 15.45
CA VAL A 21 0.80 3.73 15.66
C VAL A 21 0.99 3.20 17.08
N LEU A 22 2.21 3.25 17.62
CA LEU A 22 2.48 2.87 19.02
C LEU A 22 1.72 3.75 20.01
N HIS A 23 1.66 5.06 19.77
CA HIS A 23 0.87 5.98 20.59
C HIS A 23 -0.64 5.70 20.50
N ALA A 24 -1.17 5.45 19.30
CA ALA A 24 -2.56 5.09 19.12
C ALA A 24 -2.90 3.79 19.86
N ALA A 25 -2.02 2.78 19.79
CA ALA A 25 -2.15 1.53 20.51
C ALA A 25 -2.17 1.73 22.04
N SER A 26 -1.28 2.59 22.56
CA SER A 26 -1.25 2.91 23.99
C SER A 26 -2.54 3.60 24.46
N ARG A 27 -3.17 4.43 23.62
CA ARG A 27 -4.48 5.04 23.93
C ARG A 27 -5.61 4.02 23.98
N LEU A 28 -5.46 2.88 23.34
CA LEU A 28 -6.35 1.72 23.43
C LEU A 28 -5.97 0.72 24.52
N GLY A 29 -5.04 1.09 25.42
CA GLY A 29 -4.65 0.27 26.56
C GLY A 29 -3.56 -0.78 26.26
N VAL A 30 -2.97 -0.77 25.07
CA VAL A 30 -1.89 -1.70 24.72
C VAL A 30 -0.58 -1.26 25.41
N ASP A 31 0.10 -2.17 26.07
CA ASP A 31 1.40 -1.91 26.67
C ASP A 31 2.46 -1.70 25.57
N ARG A 32 2.98 -0.46 25.50
CA ARG A 32 3.99 -0.09 24.51
C ARG A 32 5.27 -0.90 24.65
N ALA A 33 5.74 -1.14 25.87
CA ALA A 33 7.01 -1.82 26.09
C ALA A 33 6.93 -3.30 25.67
N GLN A 34 5.81 -3.96 25.98
CA GLN A 34 5.55 -5.34 25.55
C GLN A 34 5.44 -5.42 24.01
N LEU A 35 4.72 -4.48 23.39
CA LEU A 35 4.53 -4.44 21.95
C LEU A 35 5.87 -4.21 21.22
N MET A 36 6.69 -3.27 21.68
CA MET A 36 7.99 -3.00 21.12
C MET A 36 8.93 -4.20 21.25
N SER A 37 8.95 -4.84 22.43
CA SER A 37 9.75 -6.05 22.67
C SER A 37 9.33 -7.19 21.74
N ALA A 38 8.03 -7.41 21.56
CA ALA A 38 7.50 -8.46 20.67
C ALA A 38 7.84 -8.24 19.18
N CYS A 39 8.09 -7.00 18.78
CA CYS A 39 8.44 -6.62 17.40
C CYS A 39 9.94 -6.33 17.22
N GLU A 40 10.77 -6.58 18.24
CA GLU A 40 12.21 -6.26 18.25
C GLU A 40 12.50 -4.78 17.90
N LEU A 41 11.58 -3.89 18.29
CA LEU A 41 11.70 -2.44 18.11
C LEU A 41 12.39 -1.81 19.30
N HIS A 42 13.33 -0.91 19.04
CA HIS A 42 14.07 -0.15 20.04
C HIS A 42 13.80 1.35 19.89
N ASP A 43 13.79 2.10 21.01
CA ASP A 43 13.61 3.55 20.99
C ASP A 43 14.66 4.27 20.14
N SER A 44 15.88 3.73 20.03
CA SER A 44 16.93 4.28 19.17
C SER A 44 16.56 4.28 17.67
N GLN A 45 15.73 3.33 17.22
CA GLN A 45 15.25 3.25 15.83
C GLN A 45 14.13 4.27 15.54
N LEU A 46 13.50 4.79 16.59
CA LEU A 46 12.36 5.71 16.52
C LEU A 46 12.71 7.14 16.97
N SER A 47 13.94 7.37 17.41
CA SER A 47 14.39 8.68 17.93
C SER A 47 14.55 9.74 16.87
N ASP A 48 14.92 9.36 15.65
CA ASP A 48 14.99 10.24 14.49
C ASP A 48 13.65 10.16 13.71
N PRO A 49 12.89 11.27 13.61
CA PRO A 49 11.61 11.30 12.88
C PRO A 49 11.74 10.90 11.39
N ASP A 50 12.91 11.12 10.80
CA ASP A 50 13.20 10.83 9.39
C ASP A 50 13.78 9.42 9.19
N ALA A 51 14.04 8.68 10.27
CA ALA A 51 14.46 7.28 10.20
C ALA A 51 13.38 6.37 9.57
N ARG A 52 13.82 5.22 9.13
CA ARG A 52 12.96 4.22 8.47
C ARG A 52 12.99 2.91 9.23
N VAL A 53 11.83 2.29 9.36
CA VAL A 53 11.64 0.95 9.95
C VAL A 53 11.37 -0.05 8.81
N PRO A 54 11.99 -1.23 8.79
CA PRO A 54 11.69 -2.25 7.79
C PRO A 54 10.20 -2.60 7.75
N PHE A 55 9.64 -2.80 6.55
CA PHE A 55 8.23 -3.16 6.40
C PHE A 55 7.88 -4.47 7.13
N ALA A 56 8.80 -5.43 7.17
CA ALA A 56 8.63 -6.68 7.92
C ALA A 56 8.36 -6.44 9.41
N THR A 57 9.11 -5.54 10.04
CA THR A 57 8.92 -5.15 11.45
C THR A 57 7.56 -4.46 11.65
N GLN A 58 7.19 -3.59 10.70
CA GLN A 58 5.88 -2.92 10.71
C GLN A 58 4.73 -3.92 10.53
N GLU A 59 4.88 -4.92 9.70
CA GLU A 59 3.87 -5.98 9.53
C GLU A 59 3.71 -6.81 10.81
N GLN A 60 4.81 -7.15 11.51
CA GLN A 60 4.73 -7.80 12.82
C GLN A 60 3.97 -6.94 13.85
N LEU A 61 4.24 -5.63 13.89
CA LEU A 61 3.51 -4.69 14.72
C LEU A 61 2.01 -4.74 14.44
N TRP A 62 1.60 -4.67 13.18
CA TRP A 62 0.20 -4.74 12.78
C TRP A 62 -0.44 -6.09 13.07
N GLN A 63 0.31 -7.21 12.98
CA GLN A 63 -0.19 -8.53 13.39
C GLN A 63 -0.50 -8.61 14.87
N HIS A 64 0.33 -8.02 15.74
CA HIS A 64 0.01 -7.92 17.17
C HIS A 64 -1.22 -7.05 17.40
N LEU A 65 -1.30 -5.89 16.74
CA LEU A 65 -2.40 -4.95 16.87
C LEU A 65 -3.73 -5.48 16.30
N SER A 66 -3.71 -6.38 15.33
CA SER A 66 -4.91 -7.01 14.80
C SER A 66 -5.61 -7.95 15.78
N ARG A 67 -4.94 -8.30 16.88
CA ARG A 67 -5.43 -9.25 17.91
C ARG A 67 -5.88 -8.57 19.21
N ILE A 68 -5.85 -7.24 19.28
CA ILE A 68 -6.35 -6.52 20.47
C ILE A 68 -7.86 -6.72 20.62
N GLU A 69 -8.35 -6.69 21.86
CA GLU A 69 -9.78 -6.83 22.17
C GLU A 69 -10.57 -5.59 21.73
N HIS A 70 -10.89 -5.53 20.45
CA HIS A 70 -11.75 -4.50 19.86
C HIS A 70 -12.53 -5.09 18.68
N ALA A 71 -13.77 -4.61 18.46
CA ALA A 71 -14.61 -5.11 17.37
C ALA A 71 -13.97 -4.95 16.00
N GLU A 72 -13.35 -3.80 15.74
CA GLU A 72 -12.53 -3.51 14.54
C GLU A 72 -11.27 -2.77 14.94
N PRO A 73 -10.18 -3.50 15.25
CA PRO A 73 -8.92 -2.92 15.72
C PRO A 73 -8.35 -1.85 14.79
N GLY A 74 -8.44 -2.07 13.48
CA GLY A 74 -7.94 -1.13 12.49
C GLY A 74 -8.63 0.22 12.56
N LEU A 75 -9.96 0.25 12.62
CA LEU A 75 -10.72 1.50 12.73
C LEU A 75 -10.41 2.22 14.05
N ALA A 76 -10.39 1.48 15.16
CA ALA A 76 -10.07 2.06 16.47
C ALA A 76 -8.67 2.69 16.50
N LEU A 77 -7.67 2.02 15.95
CA LEU A 77 -6.32 2.55 15.83
C LEU A 77 -6.31 3.81 14.95
N GLY A 78 -6.93 3.74 13.76
CA GLY A 78 -6.97 4.86 12.83
C GLY A 78 -7.64 6.12 13.38
N CYS A 79 -8.73 5.96 14.13
CA CYS A 79 -9.40 7.06 14.83
C CYS A 79 -8.53 7.68 15.95
N ASN A 80 -7.55 6.94 16.46
CA ASN A 80 -6.60 7.42 17.47
C ASN A 80 -5.26 7.88 16.91
N LEU A 81 -5.05 7.79 15.59
CA LEU A 81 -3.87 8.35 14.93
C LEU A 81 -4.00 9.88 14.85
N ALA A 82 -3.11 10.58 15.53
CA ALA A 82 -3.08 12.04 15.46
C ALA A 82 -2.50 12.49 14.10
N PRO A 83 -3.10 13.49 13.42
CA PRO A 83 -2.65 13.94 12.09
C PRO A 83 -1.24 14.55 12.05
N GLY A 84 -0.77 15.14 13.15
CA GLY A 84 0.52 15.84 13.22
C GLY A 84 1.77 14.96 13.13
N PRO A 85 1.80 13.73 13.72
CA PRO A 85 3.00 12.89 13.74
C PRO A 85 3.34 12.18 12.41
N PHE A 86 2.59 12.42 11.33
CA PHE A 86 2.93 11.84 10.01
C PHE A 86 4.14 12.50 9.35
N SER A 87 5.19 12.83 10.14
CA SER A 87 6.37 13.49 9.59
C SER A 87 5.99 14.84 8.92
N VAL A 88 6.85 15.32 8.03
CA VAL A 88 6.60 16.52 7.22
C VAL A 88 5.30 16.46 6.43
N LEU A 89 4.87 15.26 6.00
CA LEU A 89 3.69 15.12 5.14
C LEU A 89 2.40 15.53 5.84
N GLY A 90 2.18 15.12 7.08
CA GLY A 90 0.95 15.49 7.81
C GLY A 90 0.76 17.01 7.90
N TYR A 91 1.80 17.73 8.25
CA TYR A 91 1.76 19.20 8.30
C TYR A 91 1.63 19.84 6.91
N LEU A 92 2.27 19.27 5.89
CA LEU A 92 2.16 19.70 4.50
C LEU A 92 0.72 19.61 3.99
N LEU A 93 0.04 18.50 4.28
CA LEU A 93 -1.37 18.30 3.91
C LEU A 93 -2.27 19.34 4.59
N GLN A 94 -2.13 19.53 5.90
CA GLN A 94 -2.96 20.47 6.68
C GLN A 94 -2.75 21.93 6.26
N SER A 95 -1.54 22.31 5.88
CA SER A 95 -1.20 23.69 5.47
C SER A 95 -1.51 23.99 4.00
N SER A 96 -2.00 23.02 3.24
CA SER A 96 -2.35 23.17 1.82
C SER A 96 -3.52 24.13 1.62
N PRO A 97 -3.57 24.89 0.50
CA PRO A 97 -4.65 25.85 0.23
C PRO A 97 -6.02 25.19 0.10
N THR A 98 -6.08 24.06 -0.61
CA THR A 98 -7.32 23.33 -0.88
C THR A 98 -7.16 21.84 -0.59
N LEU A 99 -8.27 21.11 -0.50
CA LEU A 99 -8.24 19.64 -0.40
C LEU A 99 -7.52 19.00 -1.60
N GLY A 100 -7.75 19.50 -2.81
CA GLY A 100 -7.09 19.01 -4.03
C GLY A 100 -5.56 19.16 -3.95
N ASP A 101 -5.07 20.32 -3.48
CA ASP A 101 -3.63 20.53 -3.27
C ASP A 101 -3.06 19.58 -2.21
N ALA A 102 -3.81 19.34 -1.13
CA ALA A 102 -3.43 18.39 -0.10
C ALA A 102 -3.35 16.96 -0.66
N LEU A 103 -4.38 16.52 -1.39
CA LEU A 103 -4.39 15.18 -2.01
C LEU A 103 -3.26 15.02 -3.04
N ALA A 104 -3.00 16.03 -3.87
CA ALA A 104 -1.88 16.02 -4.80
C ALA A 104 -0.52 15.91 -4.08
N ALA A 105 -0.33 16.64 -2.98
CA ALA A 105 0.85 16.51 -2.14
C ALA A 105 0.94 15.11 -1.50
N GLY A 106 -0.18 14.57 -1.01
CA GLY A 106 -0.27 13.19 -0.49
C GLY A 106 0.21 12.16 -1.49
N LEU A 107 -0.27 12.22 -2.73
CA LEU A 107 0.17 11.34 -3.81
C LEU A 107 1.66 11.47 -4.12
N ARG A 108 2.16 12.71 -4.21
CA ARG A 108 3.57 12.97 -4.52
C ARG A 108 4.51 12.43 -3.46
N TYR A 109 4.16 12.60 -2.18
CA TYR A 109 5.04 12.31 -1.05
C TYR A 109 4.65 11.07 -0.25
N GLN A 110 3.71 10.24 -0.74
CA GLN A 110 3.24 9.04 -0.03
C GLN A 110 4.36 8.09 0.40
N ARG A 111 5.46 8.00 -0.37
CA ARG A 111 6.62 7.17 -0.03
C ARG A 111 7.34 7.63 1.25
N LEU A 112 7.22 8.90 1.63
CA LEU A 112 7.76 9.38 2.91
C LEU A 112 7.05 8.71 4.10
N VAL A 113 5.77 8.38 3.96
CA VAL A 113 4.98 7.66 4.97
C VAL A 113 5.36 6.19 5.00
N GLY A 114 5.30 5.50 3.86
CA GLY A 114 5.62 4.09 3.79
C GLY A 114 5.40 3.49 2.40
N GLU A 115 6.01 2.35 2.19
CA GLU A 115 6.03 1.64 0.92
C GLU A 115 5.20 0.33 0.98
N GLY A 116 4.19 0.28 1.87
CA GLY A 116 3.31 -0.90 2.04
C GLY A 116 2.11 -0.97 1.09
N GLY A 117 1.97 -0.01 0.20
CA GLY A 117 0.91 0.08 -0.81
C GLY A 117 0.89 1.45 -1.46
N GLU A 118 -0.03 1.64 -2.40
CA GLU A 118 -0.13 2.84 -3.23
C GLU A 118 -1.47 3.55 -3.00
N VAL A 119 -1.40 4.85 -2.76
CA VAL A 119 -2.57 5.75 -2.77
C VAL A 119 -2.79 6.22 -4.20
N GLN A 120 -4.01 6.13 -4.68
CA GLN A 120 -4.42 6.61 -6.00
C GLN A 120 -5.59 7.56 -5.88
N LEU A 121 -5.62 8.58 -6.74
CA LEU A 121 -6.74 9.50 -6.88
C LEU A 121 -7.36 9.28 -8.26
N ARG A 122 -8.67 9.04 -8.30
CA ARG A 122 -9.42 8.86 -9.53
C ARG A 122 -10.60 9.82 -9.56
N GLU A 123 -10.73 10.55 -10.65
CA GLU A 123 -11.91 11.37 -10.91
C GLU A 123 -12.86 10.62 -11.85
N GLN A 124 -14.14 10.52 -11.45
CA GLN A 124 -15.17 9.86 -12.27
C GLN A 124 -16.49 10.63 -12.15
N GLY A 125 -16.84 11.39 -13.18
CA GLY A 125 -18.00 12.27 -13.15
C GLY A 125 -17.91 13.31 -12.02
N GLU A 126 -18.90 13.31 -11.13
CA GLU A 126 -18.95 14.19 -9.95
C GLU A 126 -18.29 13.57 -8.70
N GLU A 127 -17.60 12.45 -8.85
CA GLU A 127 -16.92 11.75 -7.76
C GLU A 127 -15.41 11.96 -7.81
N LEU A 128 -14.83 12.10 -6.64
CA LEU A 128 -13.40 12.04 -6.37
C LEU A 128 -13.12 10.84 -5.47
N GLN A 129 -12.41 9.85 -5.98
CA GLN A 129 -12.14 8.59 -5.30
C GLN A 129 -10.70 8.58 -4.81
N LEU A 130 -10.49 8.56 -3.49
CA LEU A 130 -9.20 8.33 -2.86
C LEU A 130 -9.09 6.84 -2.54
N LEU A 131 -8.27 6.14 -3.29
CA LEU A 131 -8.14 4.68 -3.27
C LEU A 131 -6.81 4.26 -2.66
N TYR A 132 -6.78 3.07 -2.09
CA TYR A 132 -5.55 2.43 -1.61
C TYR A 132 -5.45 1.00 -2.10
N ARG A 133 -4.31 0.67 -2.67
CA ARG A 133 -3.94 -0.68 -3.08
C ARG A 133 -2.77 -1.17 -2.24
N PRO A 134 -2.99 -2.12 -1.33
CA PRO A 134 -1.89 -2.72 -0.58
C PRO A 134 -0.96 -3.49 -1.52
N LEU A 135 0.35 -3.36 -1.30
CA LEU A 135 1.36 -4.09 -2.07
C LEU A 135 1.30 -5.59 -1.79
N HIS A 136 0.93 -5.96 -0.55
CA HIS A 136 0.81 -7.34 -0.09
C HIS A 136 -0.60 -7.56 0.50
N PRO A 137 -1.62 -7.77 -0.36
CA PRO A 137 -3.00 -7.99 0.09
C PRO A 137 -3.19 -9.28 0.88
N GLU A 138 -2.30 -10.27 0.68
CA GLU A 138 -2.31 -11.60 1.29
C GLU A 138 -1.82 -11.63 2.74
N LEU A 139 -1.13 -10.58 3.21
CA LEU A 139 -0.59 -10.56 4.57
C LEU A 139 -1.69 -10.45 5.62
N PRO A 140 -1.56 -11.18 6.77
CA PRO A 140 -2.62 -11.29 7.77
C PRO A 140 -3.10 -9.96 8.35
N ALA A 141 -2.18 -8.97 8.50
CA ALA A 141 -2.52 -7.68 9.08
C ALA A 141 -2.92 -6.61 8.07
N THR A 142 -2.93 -6.92 6.77
CA THR A 142 -3.21 -5.94 5.72
C THR A 142 -4.57 -5.27 5.91
N ARG A 143 -5.64 -6.05 6.20
CA ARG A 143 -6.97 -5.48 6.47
C ARG A 143 -6.93 -4.46 7.61
N THR A 144 -6.37 -4.83 8.76
CA THR A 144 -6.28 -3.95 9.94
C THR A 144 -5.52 -2.67 9.62
N ARG A 145 -4.39 -2.76 8.95
CA ARG A 145 -3.56 -1.63 8.53
C ARG A 145 -4.30 -0.71 7.56
N VAL A 146 -4.99 -1.26 6.56
CA VAL A 146 -5.74 -0.46 5.59
C VAL A 146 -6.94 0.24 6.23
N LEU A 147 -7.68 -0.42 7.10
CA LEU A 147 -8.77 0.20 7.85
C LEU A 147 -8.28 1.35 8.73
N ALA A 148 -7.12 1.18 9.37
CA ALA A 148 -6.51 2.28 10.15
C ALA A 148 -6.11 3.47 9.26
N LEU A 149 -5.57 3.21 8.09
CA LEU A 149 -5.24 4.26 7.12
C LEU A 149 -6.49 5.02 6.66
N MET A 150 -7.57 4.31 6.29
CA MET A 150 -8.82 4.92 5.85
C MET A 150 -9.48 5.75 6.95
N ALA A 151 -9.53 5.22 8.18
CA ALA A 151 -10.03 5.97 9.33
C ALA A 151 -9.17 7.22 9.61
N CYS A 152 -7.85 7.10 9.51
CA CYS A 152 -6.94 8.22 9.64
C CYS A 152 -7.17 9.31 8.58
N TRP A 153 -7.47 8.97 7.33
CA TRP A 153 -7.84 9.98 6.31
C TRP A 153 -9.06 10.79 6.72
N VAL A 154 -10.10 10.12 7.24
CA VAL A 154 -11.29 10.81 7.74
C VAL A 154 -10.94 11.73 8.90
N GLN A 155 -10.20 11.24 9.90
CA GLN A 155 -9.79 12.03 11.06
C GLN A 155 -8.90 13.23 10.69
N MET A 156 -8.12 13.08 9.62
CA MET A 156 -7.22 14.14 9.15
C MET A 156 -7.96 15.24 8.40
N PHE A 157 -8.86 14.89 7.48
CA PHE A 157 -9.49 15.86 6.58
C PHE A 157 -10.81 16.43 7.11
N HIS A 158 -11.59 15.67 7.88
CA HIS A 158 -12.87 16.12 8.41
C HIS A 158 -12.75 17.46 9.19
N PRO A 159 -11.81 17.65 10.12
CA PRO A 159 -11.72 18.91 10.88
C PRO A 159 -11.13 20.09 10.07
N LEU A 160 -10.68 19.85 8.86
CA LEU A 160 -10.09 20.88 7.99
C LEU A 160 -11.08 21.49 6.99
N LEU A 161 -12.32 21.00 6.94
CA LEU A 161 -13.33 21.36 5.95
C LEU A 161 -14.68 21.62 6.62
N ASP A 162 -15.28 22.79 6.39
CA ASP A 162 -16.60 23.13 6.93
C ASP A 162 -17.73 22.25 6.36
N ASN A 163 -17.55 21.77 5.12
CA ASN A 163 -18.55 21.02 4.38
C ASN A 163 -18.10 19.58 4.09
N TRP A 164 -17.36 18.95 5.01
CA TRP A 164 -16.93 17.58 4.86
C TRP A 164 -18.11 16.64 4.64
N GLN A 165 -18.02 15.84 3.57
CA GLN A 165 -19.00 14.82 3.24
C GLN A 165 -18.34 13.67 2.50
N LEU A 166 -18.66 12.43 2.89
CA LEU A 166 -18.36 11.24 2.13
C LEU A 166 -19.61 10.77 1.36
N LEU A 167 -19.44 10.45 0.09
CA LEU A 167 -20.50 9.82 -0.71
C LEU A 167 -20.62 8.32 -0.37
N ARG A 168 -19.48 7.65 -0.15
CA ARG A 168 -19.39 6.26 0.32
C ARG A 168 -17.98 5.91 0.77
N ALA A 169 -17.85 4.86 1.58
CA ALA A 169 -16.61 4.17 1.86
C ALA A 169 -16.67 2.76 1.28
N GLN A 170 -15.58 2.29 0.66
CA GLN A 170 -15.54 1.01 -0.03
C GLN A 170 -14.41 0.12 0.48
N PHE A 171 -14.71 -1.18 0.60
CA PHE A 171 -13.86 -2.19 1.22
C PHE A 171 -13.77 -3.44 0.35
N VAL A 172 -12.58 -4.00 0.20
CA VAL A 172 -12.36 -5.22 -0.60
C VAL A 172 -12.89 -6.47 0.12
N HIS A 173 -12.82 -6.48 1.46
CA HIS A 173 -13.31 -7.62 2.24
C HIS A 173 -14.84 -7.72 2.22
N PRO A 174 -15.41 -8.91 2.47
CA PRO A 174 -16.86 -9.09 2.62
C PRO A 174 -17.40 -8.30 3.83
N GLU A 175 -18.72 -8.09 3.85
CA GLU A 175 -19.39 -7.38 4.93
C GLU A 175 -19.16 -8.11 6.26
N PRO A 176 -18.67 -7.42 7.31
CA PRO A 176 -18.46 -8.01 8.62
C PRO A 176 -19.79 -8.16 9.37
N PRO A 177 -19.85 -9.02 10.40
CA PRO A 177 -21.08 -9.26 11.18
C PRO A 177 -21.64 -8.01 11.89
N THR A 178 -20.74 -7.06 12.22
CA THR A 178 -21.10 -5.81 12.92
C THR A 178 -20.59 -4.60 12.14
N LEU A 179 -21.41 -3.58 11.99
CA LEU A 179 -21.11 -2.38 11.20
C LEU A 179 -20.96 -1.10 12.04
N ASP A 180 -21.11 -1.19 13.35
CA ASP A 180 -21.20 0.01 14.20
C ASP A 180 -19.91 0.84 14.12
N SER A 181 -18.75 0.22 14.26
CA SER A 181 -17.45 0.92 14.13
C SER A 181 -17.26 1.55 12.73
N TYR A 182 -17.75 0.91 11.67
CA TYR A 182 -17.69 1.47 10.30
C TYR A 182 -18.62 2.68 10.15
N ARG A 183 -19.87 2.58 10.65
CA ARG A 183 -20.84 3.68 10.60
C ARG A 183 -20.39 4.89 11.40
N GLU A 184 -19.83 4.66 12.59
CA GLU A 184 -19.26 5.71 13.43
C GLU A 184 -18.07 6.40 12.77
N THR A 185 -17.16 5.62 12.14
CA THR A 185 -15.95 6.14 11.53
C THR A 185 -16.22 6.92 10.26
N PHE A 186 -17.07 6.40 9.36
CA PHE A 186 -17.23 6.96 8.01
C PHE A 186 -18.48 7.82 7.86
N ALA A 187 -19.52 7.60 8.66
CA ALA A 187 -20.79 8.33 8.63
C ALA A 187 -21.38 8.49 7.20
N CYS A 188 -21.25 7.46 6.37
CA CYS A 188 -21.70 7.42 4.97
C CYS A 188 -22.14 6.01 4.57
N PRO A 189 -22.74 5.82 3.37
CA PRO A 189 -22.97 4.50 2.78
C PRO A 189 -21.70 3.65 2.70
N LEU A 190 -21.81 2.37 3.07
CA LEU A 190 -20.69 1.42 3.08
C LEU A 190 -20.88 0.41 1.94
N GLN A 191 -19.82 0.16 1.18
CA GLN A 191 -19.78 -0.81 0.10
C GLN A 191 -18.71 -1.86 0.38
N PHE A 192 -19.10 -3.12 0.58
CA PHE A 192 -18.21 -4.26 0.79
C PHE A 192 -18.03 -5.06 -0.50
N ALA A 193 -17.03 -5.95 -0.53
CA ALA A 193 -16.65 -6.73 -1.69
C ALA A 193 -16.37 -5.87 -2.94
N ALA A 194 -15.83 -4.66 -2.74
CA ALA A 194 -15.41 -3.76 -3.81
C ALA A 194 -14.04 -4.18 -4.40
N SER A 195 -13.68 -3.62 -5.56
CA SER A 195 -12.38 -3.87 -6.19
C SER A 195 -11.19 -3.23 -5.46
N ASP A 196 -11.42 -2.12 -4.79
CA ASP A 196 -10.39 -1.32 -4.13
C ASP A 196 -10.86 -0.86 -2.75
N TYR A 197 -9.93 -0.65 -1.83
CA TYR A 197 -10.21 0.09 -0.59
C TYR A 197 -10.22 1.58 -0.89
N GLY A 198 -11.13 2.35 -0.27
CA GLY A 198 -11.10 3.79 -0.44
C GLY A 198 -12.31 4.53 0.10
N ILE A 199 -12.22 5.84 -0.01
CA ILE A 199 -13.31 6.78 0.29
C ILE A 199 -13.65 7.59 -0.97
N VAL A 200 -14.91 7.89 -1.12
CA VAL A 200 -15.42 8.64 -2.27
C VAL A 200 -16.05 9.93 -1.77
N LEU A 201 -15.60 11.03 -2.35
CA LEU A 201 -16.00 12.39 -2.02
C LEU A 201 -16.71 13.05 -3.22
N PRO A 202 -17.54 14.07 -2.99
CA PRO A 202 -17.94 14.96 -4.07
C PRO A 202 -16.71 15.62 -4.72
N ARG A 203 -16.63 15.61 -6.04
CA ARG A 203 -15.53 16.24 -6.79
C ARG A 203 -15.36 17.73 -6.46
N SER A 204 -16.47 18.41 -6.14
CA SER A 204 -16.47 19.82 -5.74
C SER A 204 -15.60 20.09 -4.50
N LEU A 205 -15.45 19.12 -3.59
CA LEU A 205 -14.60 19.25 -2.40
C LEU A 205 -13.11 19.43 -2.73
N ALA A 206 -12.65 18.98 -3.91
CA ALA A 206 -11.26 19.22 -4.32
C ALA A 206 -10.88 20.71 -4.31
N ARG A 207 -11.86 21.59 -4.58
CA ARG A 207 -11.66 23.05 -4.60
C ARG A 207 -11.96 23.71 -3.26
N ALA A 208 -12.41 22.96 -2.25
CA ALA A 208 -12.72 23.52 -0.95
C ALA A 208 -11.45 24.00 -0.25
N PRO A 209 -11.43 25.24 0.28
CA PRO A 209 -10.28 25.73 1.03
C PRO A 209 -10.17 24.99 2.36
N LEU A 210 -8.93 24.71 2.78
CA LEU A 210 -8.68 24.14 4.09
C LEU A 210 -8.62 25.23 5.16
N ILE A 211 -9.24 24.99 6.32
CA ILE A 211 -9.31 25.94 7.44
C ILE A 211 -7.91 26.35 7.93
N GLN A 212 -6.94 25.43 7.89
CA GLN A 212 -5.56 25.65 8.33
C GLN A 212 -4.61 26.03 7.19
N ALA A 213 -5.12 26.46 6.05
CA ALA A 213 -4.30 26.84 4.89
C ALA A 213 -3.23 27.87 5.28
N ASN A 214 -1.98 27.56 4.99
CA ASN A 214 -0.82 28.43 5.27
C ASN A 214 0.23 28.28 4.16
N PRO A 215 0.10 29.04 3.04
CA PRO A 215 1.00 28.89 1.89
C PRO A 215 2.50 29.10 2.20
N PRO A 216 2.93 30.05 3.07
CA PRO A 216 4.33 30.16 3.47
C PRO A 216 4.86 28.90 4.15
N LEU A 217 4.11 28.34 5.10
CA LEU A 217 4.46 27.10 5.79
C LEU A 217 4.48 25.92 4.82
N GLN A 218 3.48 25.81 3.95
CA GLN A 218 3.40 24.75 2.94
C GLN A 218 4.65 24.77 2.03
N ASN A 219 5.09 25.93 1.58
CA ASN A 219 6.29 26.04 0.75
C ASN A 219 7.56 25.53 1.45
N LEU A 220 7.73 25.87 2.74
CA LEU A 220 8.85 25.39 3.57
C LEU A 220 8.80 23.87 3.72
N LEU A 221 7.63 23.34 4.08
CA LEU A 221 7.43 21.89 4.27
C LEU A 221 7.62 21.11 2.96
N ARG A 222 7.20 21.67 1.83
CA ARG A 222 7.41 21.09 0.50
C ARG A 222 8.88 20.98 0.16
N GLN A 223 9.69 22.01 0.41
CA GLN A 223 11.14 21.96 0.19
C GLN A 223 11.78 20.87 1.06
N HIS A 224 11.36 20.74 2.31
CA HIS A 224 11.86 19.69 3.19
C HIS A 224 11.42 18.31 2.72
N ALA A 225 10.15 18.12 2.31
CA ALA A 225 9.62 16.87 1.77
C ALA A 225 10.38 16.44 0.49
N GLU A 226 10.70 17.37 -0.42
CA GLU A 226 11.52 17.09 -1.60
C GLU A 226 12.94 16.61 -1.21
N ALA A 227 13.56 17.26 -0.22
CA ALA A 227 14.88 16.86 0.26
C ALA A 227 14.87 15.47 0.90
N LEU A 228 13.83 15.13 1.65
CA LEU A 228 13.64 13.78 2.21
C LEU A 228 13.36 12.75 1.12
N LEU A 229 12.48 13.07 0.17
CA LEU A 229 12.15 12.16 -0.94
C LEU A 229 13.39 11.83 -1.79
N ALA A 230 14.28 12.82 -1.99
CA ALA A 230 15.54 12.62 -2.71
C ALA A 230 16.54 11.70 -1.96
N ARG A 231 16.41 11.58 -0.62
CA ARG A 231 17.23 10.67 0.20
C ARG A 231 16.69 9.25 0.23
N LEU A 232 15.37 9.07 -0.03
CA LEU A 232 14.83 7.73 -0.13
C LEU A 232 15.52 7.02 -1.30
N PRO A 233 15.83 5.71 -1.13
CA PRO A 233 16.20 4.91 -2.29
C PRO A 233 15.18 5.22 -3.39
N SER A 234 15.63 5.61 -4.57
CA SER A 234 14.74 5.70 -5.73
C SER A 234 13.96 4.40 -5.74
N GLU A 235 12.65 4.43 -6.08
CA GLU A 235 11.93 3.18 -6.36
C GLU A 235 12.90 2.32 -7.12
N GLY A 236 13.29 1.18 -6.52
CA GLY A 236 14.35 0.38 -7.10
C GLY A 236 13.96 0.18 -8.56
N LEU A 237 14.89 0.28 -9.46
CA LEU A 237 14.62 0.06 -10.88
C LEU A 237 13.85 -1.25 -11.06
N SER A 238 14.12 -2.24 -10.18
CA SER A 238 13.40 -3.49 -10.03
C SER A 238 11.89 -3.32 -9.80
N ALA A 239 11.47 -2.45 -8.90
CA ALA A 239 10.04 -2.21 -8.63
C ALA A 239 9.34 -1.57 -9.85
N ARG A 240 10.00 -0.61 -10.52
CA ARG A 240 9.49 -0.01 -11.76
C ARG A 240 9.41 -1.02 -12.90
N VAL A 241 10.37 -1.94 -12.98
CA VAL A 241 10.37 -3.05 -13.93
C VAL A 241 9.21 -3.98 -13.65
N VAL A 242 8.97 -4.39 -12.40
CA VAL A 242 7.86 -5.26 -11.99
C VAL A 242 6.51 -4.63 -12.34
N ALA A 243 6.31 -3.34 -12.07
CA ALA A 243 5.07 -2.63 -12.42
C ALA A 243 4.81 -2.66 -13.94
N LEU A 244 5.83 -2.34 -14.76
CA LEU A 244 5.72 -2.40 -16.23
C LEU A 244 5.51 -3.83 -16.76
N LEU A 245 6.15 -4.83 -16.14
CA LEU A 245 5.92 -6.24 -16.48
C LEU A 245 4.46 -6.64 -16.24
N GLY A 246 3.88 -6.25 -15.10
CA GLY A 246 2.47 -6.51 -14.79
C GLY A 246 1.49 -5.93 -15.82
N GLU A 247 1.78 -4.73 -16.34
CA GLU A 247 0.97 -4.08 -17.37
C GLU A 247 1.12 -4.71 -18.77
N GLN A 248 2.33 -5.20 -19.10
CA GLN A 248 2.65 -5.69 -20.44
C GLN A 248 2.35 -7.19 -20.63
N LEU A 249 2.44 -8.01 -19.59
CA LEU A 249 2.26 -9.48 -19.67
C LEU A 249 0.96 -9.89 -20.33
N ALA A 250 -0.15 -9.20 -20.07
CA ALA A 250 -1.43 -9.49 -20.70
C ALA A 250 -1.46 -9.26 -22.24
N ARG A 251 -0.44 -8.56 -22.78
CA ARG A 251 -0.29 -8.30 -24.22
C ARG A 251 0.69 -9.26 -24.92
N GLY A 252 1.34 -10.13 -24.16
CA GLY A 252 2.34 -11.08 -24.63
C GLY A 252 3.61 -11.05 -23.79
N GLU A 253 4.66 -11.74 -24.25
CA GLU A 253 5.96 -11.70 -23.56
C GLU A 253 6.59 -10.31 -23.68
N PRO A 254 6.89 -9.63 -22.54
CA PRO A 254 7.45 -8.30 -22.56
C PRO A 254 8.84 -8.27 -23.20
N ASP A 255 9.04 -7.37 -24.16
CA ASP A 255 10.36 -7.14 -24.75
C ASP A 255 11.21 -6.25 -23.81
N ARG A 256 12.36 -6.78 -23.40
CA ARG A 256 13.31 -6.08 -22.53
C ARG A 256 13.80 -4.77 -23.14
N SER A 257 13.97 -4.69 -24.45
CA SER A 257 14.40 -3.47 -25.12
C SER A 257 13.34 -2.38 -25.08
N GLU A 258 12.07 -2.78 -25.25
CA GLU A 258 10.93 -1.89 -25.16
C GLU A 258 10.74 -1.38 -23.72
N LEU A 259 10.86 -2.26 -22.74
CA LEU A 259 10.79 -1.90 -21.31
C LEU A 259 11.93 -0.94 -20.93
N ALA A 260 13.16 -1.18 -21.40
CA ALA A 260 14.26 -0.27 -21.16
C ALA A 260 13.99 1.12 -21.78
N ARG A 261 13.40 1.20 -22.98
CA ARG A 261 12.99 2.49 -23.60
C ARG A 261 11.91 3.22 -22.77
N HIS A 262 10.93 2.52 -22.25
CA HIS A 262 9.92 3.11 -21.35
C HIS A 262 10.54 3.72 -20.09
N LEU A 263 11.62 3.11 -19.61
CA LEU A 263 12.39 3.60 -18.46
C LEU A 263 13.45 4.66 -18.84
N HIS A 264 13.52 5.07 -20.10
CA HIS A 264 14.54 5.98 -20.65
C HIS A 264 15.98 5.47 -20.41
N LEU A 265 16.18 4.15 -20.49
CA LEU A 265 17.47 3.49 -20.31
C LEU A 265 17.86 2.69 -21.56
N SER A 266 19.17 2.46 -21.74
CA SER A 266 19.64 1.38 -22.62
C SER A 266 19.51 0.03 -21.88
N GLU A 267 19.36 -1.09 -22.63
CA GLU A 267 19.33 -2.42 -22.02
C GLU A 267 20.56 -2.70 -21.13
N ARG A 268 21.74 -2.26 -21.57
CA ARG A 268 22.98 -2.40 -20.79
C ARG A 268 22.89 -1.66 -19.45
N THR A 269 22.31 -0.44 -19.47
CA THR A 269 22.13 0.36 -18.25
C THR A 269 21.08 -0.27 -17.33
N LEU A 270 19.98 -0.80 -17.91
CA LEU A 270 18.96 -1.53 -17.19
C LEU A 270 19.56 -2.75 -16.47
N GLN A 271 20.30 -3.60 -17.20
CA GLN A 271 20.95 -4.78 -16.61
C GLN A 271 21.92 -4.44 -15.48
N ARG A 272 22.80 -3.44 -15.70
CA ARG A 272 23.75 -3.02 -14.68
C ARG A 272 23.05 -2.55 -13.42
N ARG A 273 22.06 -1.67 -13.55
CA ARG A 273 21.34 -1.12 -12.38
C ARG A 273 20.51 -2.16 -11.65
N LEU A 274 19.91 -3.14 -12.36
CA LEU A 274 19.25 -4.28 -11.73
C LEU A 274 20.25 -5.16 -10.98
N ALA A 275 21.44 -5.38 -11.55
CA ALA A 275 22.51 -6.11 -10.86
C ALA A 275 23.02 -5.36 -9.61
N ASP A 276 23.10 -4.03 -9.66
CA ASP A 276 23.43 -3.18 -8.50
C ASP A 276 22.36 -3.30 -7.39
N GLU A 277 21.09 -3.59 -7.75
CA GLU A 277 20.00 -3.91 -6.82
C GLU A 277 19.93 -5.41 -6.42
N GLY A 278 20.90 -6.22 -6.85
CA GLY A 278 20.97 -7.65 -6.51
C GLY A 278 19.98 -8.54 -7.26
N CYS A 279 19.37 -8.06 -8.34
CA CYS A 279 18.40 -8.80 -9.14
C CYS A 279 18.71 -8.74 -10.65
N ASN A 280 17.96 -9.49 -11.44
CA ASN A 280 18.04 -9.43 -12.89
C ASN A 280 16.64 -9.48 -13.53
N TYR A 281 16.55 -9.03 -14.78
CA TYR A 281 15.27 -8.93 -15.51
C TYR A 281 14.51 -10.28 -15.58
N GLN A 282 15.22 -11.39 -15.85
CA GLN A 282 14.59 -12.69 -15.97
C GLN A 282 13.99 -13.17 -14.63
N GLN A 283 14.68 -12.89 -13.54
CA GLN A 283 14.19 -13.19 -12.19
C GLN A 283 12.91 -12.38 -11.92
N LEU A 284 12.93 -11.06 -12.13
CA LEU A 284 11.75 -10.21 -11.94
C LEU A 284 10.58 -10.64 -12.82
N LEU A 285 10.81 -11.02 -14.07
CA LEU A 285 9.79 -11.54 -14.97
C LEU A 285 9.16 -12.83 -14.44
N ASN A 286 9.99 -13.76 -13.97
CA ASN A 286 9.52 -15.03 -13.41
C ASN A 286 8.73 -14.83 -12.13
N ASP A 287 9.23 -13.99 -11.21
CA ASP A 287 8.57 -13.68 -9.94
C ASP A 287 7.22 -13.00 -10.17
N THR A 288 7.15 -12.05 -11.11
CA THR A 288 5.90 -11.38 -11.50
C THR A 288 4.91 -12.37 -12.11
N ARG A 289 5.36 -13.26 -13.01
CA ARG A 289 4.53 -14.32 -13.61
C ARG A 289 4.00 -15.27 -12.54
N GLN A 290 4.84 -15.69 -11.60
CA GLN A 290 4.43 -16.57 -10.50
C GLN A 290 3.35 -15.92 -9.65
N GLN A 291 3.58 -14.68 -9.19
CA GLN A 291 2.64 -13.96 -8.36
C GLN A 291 1.27 -13.79 -9.02
N LEU A 292 1.24 -13.37 -10.28
CA LEU A 292 -0.01 -13.24 -11.05
C LEU A 292 -0.69 -14.59 -11.29
N ALA A 293 0.08 -15.67 -11.54
CA ALA A 293 -0.47 -17.02 -11.68
C ALA A 293 -1.16 -17.48 -10.39
N GLU A 294 -0.50 -17.33 -9.26
CA GLU A 294 -1.05 -17.69 -7.95
C GLU A 294 -2.31 -16.87 -7.64
N GLN A 295 -2.33 -15.58 -7.94
CA GLN A 295 -3.49 -14.72 -7.79
C GLN A 295 -4.68 -15.21 -8.65
N HIS A 296 -4.49 -15.44 -9.95
CA HIS A 296 -5.56 -15.92 -10.85
C HIS A 296 -6.07 -17.31 -10.48
N LEU A 297 -5.18 -18.18 -9.98
CA LEU A 297 -5.57 -19.53 -9.56
C LEU A 297 -6.32 -19.56 -8.23
N SER A 298 -6.07 -18.57 -7.34
CA SER A 298 -6.70 -18.48 -6.02
C SER A 298 -8.06 -17.79 -6.08
N THR A 299 -8.20 -16.74 -6.90
CA THR A 299 -9.37 -15.84 -6.88
C THR A 299 -10.36 -16.08 -8.01
N GLY A 300 -9.98 -16.82 -9.07
CA GLY A 300 -10.78 -16.95 -10.29
C GLY A 300 -11.00 -18.37 -10.78
N ASP A 301 -12.01 -18.50 -11.65
CA ASP A 301 -12.34 -19.77 -12.34
C ASP A 301 -11.73 -19.88 -13.76
N LEU A 302 -10.87 -18.93 -14.14
CA LEU A 302 -10.21 -18.93 -15.46
C LEU A 302 -9.45 -20.24 -15.69
N PRO A 303 -9.62 -20.89 -16.86
CA PRO A 303 -8.83 -22.07 -17.20
C PRO A 303 -7.32 -21.80 -17.14
N ALA A 304 -6.54 -22.74 -16.64
CA ALA A 304 -5.09 -22.56 -16.53
C ALA A 304 -4.40 -22.27 -17.88
N ALA A 305 -4.99 -22.71 -18.98
CA ALA A 305 -4.50 -22.39 -20.32
C ALA A 305 -4.70 -20.90 -20.68
N GLU A 306 -5.80 -20.30 -20.26
CA GLU A 306 -6.05 -18.85 -20.43
C GLU A 306 -5.14 -18.01 -19.53
N ILE A 307 -4.91 -18.47 -18.30
CA ILE A 307 -3.92 -17.84 -17.40
C ILE A 307 -2.53 -17.83 -18.04
N ALA A 308 -2.12 -18.92 -18.70
CA ALA A 308 -0.84 -18.97 -19.42
C ALA A 308 -0.73 -17.84 -20.47
N LEU A 309 -1.79 -17.58 -21.23
CA LEU A 309 -1.81 -16.52 -22.23
C LEU A 309 -1.74 -15.13 -21.59
N LEU A 310 -2.48 -14.91 -20.49
CA LEU A 310 -2.43 -13.65 -19.73
C LEU A 310 -1.05 -13.38 -19.10
N LEU A 311 -0.25 -14.42 -18.89
CA LEU A 311 1.11 -14.33 -18.39
C LEU A 311 2.17 -14.24 -19.51
N GLY A 312 1.72 -14.04 -20.75
CA GLY A 312 2.58 -13.86 -21.91
C GLY A 312 3.28 -15.16 -22.38
N TYR A 313 2.75 -16.33 -22.06
CA TYR A 313 3.24 -17.57 -22.61
C TYR A 313 2.55 -17.88 -23.95
N SER A 314 3.33 -18.21 -24.97
CA SER A 314 2.80 -18.67 -26.26
C SER A 314 2.16 -20.07 -26.21
N GLU A 315 2.64 -20.90 -25.28
CA GLU A 315 2.17 -22.28 -25.11
C GLU A 315 1.85 -22.58 -23.63
N PRO A 316 0.63 -23.05 -23.29
CA PRO A 316 0.28 -23.44 -21.93
C PRO A 316 1.19 -24.49 -21.30
N SER A 317 1.77 -25.39 -22.11
CA SER A 317 2.69 -26.42 -21.65
C SER A 317 3.97 -25.86 -21.02
N VAL A 318 4.45 -24.73 -21.49
CA VAL A 318 5.61 -24.01 -20.93
C VAL A 318 5.27 -23.43 -19.57
N PHE A 319 4.11 -22.79 -19.46
CA PHE A 319 3.60 -22.27 -18.18
C PHE A 319 3.43 -23.39 -17.15
N PHE A 320 2.84 -24.53 -17.51
CA PHE A 320 2.62 -25.63 -16.56
C PHE A 320 3.94 -26.16 -15.98
N ARG A 321 4.98 -26.26 -16.79
CA ARG A 321 6.32 -26.65 -16.34
C ARG A 321 6.93 -25.60 -15.40
N ALA A 322 6.86 -24.32 -15.79
CA ALA A 322 7.37 -23.21 -14.99
C ALA A 322 6.65 -23.14 -13.64
N PHE A 323 5.31 -23.20 -13.63
CA PHE A 323 4.52 -23.14 -12.41
C PHE A 323 4.82 -24.27 -11.43
N ARG A 324 5.00 -25.50 -11.98
CA ARG A 324 5.41 -26.66 -11.17
C ARG A 324 6.82 -26.49 -10.60
N GLN A 325 7.72 -25.84 -11.33
CA GLN A 325 9.06 -25.54 -10.84
C GLN A 325 9.04 -24.53 -9.70
N TRP A 326 8.16 -23.53 -9.76
CA TRP A 326 8.03 -22.48 -8.74
C TRP A 326 7.35 -22.99 -7.46
N THR A 327 6.25 -23.74 -7.60
CA THR A 327 5.35 -24.07 -6.48
C THR A 327 5.43 -25.53 -6.03
N GLY A 328 6.05 -26.41 -6.83
CA GLY A 328 6.04 -27.86 -6.64
C GLY A 328 4.74 -28.53 -7.08
N LEU A 329 3.70 -27.78 -7.46
CA LEU A 329 2.37 -28.25 -7.81
C LEU A 329 2.03 -27.89 -9.27
N THR A 330 1.12 -28.66 -9.87
CA THR A 330 0.49 -28.22 -11.11
C THR A 330 -0.54 -27.11 -10.84
N PRO A 331 -0.88 -26.25 -11.83
CA PRO A 331 -1.91 -25.21 -11.64
C PRO A 331 -3.26 -25.77 -11.15
N GLY A 332 -3.64 -26.96 -11.61
CA GLY A 332 -4.87 -27.63 -11.17
C GLY A 332 -4.83 -28.10 -9.72
N GLU A 333 -3.72 -28.71 -9.30
CA GLU A 333 -3.50 -29.12 -7.89
C GLU A 333 -3.44 -27.91 -6.96
N TYR A 334 -2.79 -26.83 -7.37
CA TYR A 334 -2.72 -25.59 -6.61
C TYR A 334 -4.11 -25.01 -6.38
N ARG A 335 -4.92 -24.86 -7.45
CA ARG A 335 -6.31 -24.37 -7.35
C ARG A 335 -7.18 -25.26 -6.45
N ALA A 336 -7.09 -26.59 -6.59
CA ALA A 336 -7.85 -27.50 -5.76
C ALA A 336 -7.51 -27.34 -4.27
N ARG A 337 -6.23 -27.14 -3.95
CA ARG A 337 -5.76 -26.90 -2.59
C ARG A 337 -6.28 -25.57 -2.02
N GLN A 338 -6.30 -24.50 -2.81
CA GLN A 338 -6.81 -23.18 -2.39
C GLN A 338 -8.32 -23.20 -2.13
N LYS A 339 -9.09 -23.96 -2.92
CA LYS A 339 -10.55 -24.11 -2.71
C LYS A 339 -10.91 -25.00 -1.53
N ALA A 340 -9.96 -25.76 -0.99
CA ALA A 340 -10.16 -26.64 0.17
C ALA A 340 -9.76 -26.00 1.52
N GLN A 341 -9.16 -24.82 1.47
CA GLN A 341 -8.84 -23.98 2.63
C GLN A 341 -9.90 -22.91 2.85
#